data_ed0a2bd4079b9eb8df8fb60e530f367d
#
_entry.id   ed0a2bd4079b9eb8df8fb60e530f367d
#
_cell.length_a   1.000
_cell.length_b   1.000
_cell.length_c   1.000
_cell.angle_alpha   90.00
_cell.angle_beta   90.00
_cell.angle_gamma   90.00
#
_symmetry.space_group_name_H-M   'P 1'
#
loop_
_entity.id
_entity.type
_entity.pdbx_description
1 polymer ?
#
loop_
_entity_poly.entity_id
_entity_poly.type
_entity_poly.pdbx_seq_one_letter_code
_entity_poly.pdbx_strand_id
1 'polypeptide(L)'
;MAQRLKAAWRAGGTLRPLSGKNLALLRTEAPTTETSELHRAGAELGARISHVRLGDPLESGDPKLRDICQMLGRLYDAVDCGPISSAVALEIERHAGIPVYHGLESDEHPFRILADLLCISERCPRGVAGNAISFLGNPRTPRGEDFVKAARLLGFDLRFVEFARYAANDEAFTIDASDAEHWAFEAPSGPIEEAERCENRHFVLQAMLLDAMTNR
;
A
#
# COMPACT_ATOMS: atom_id res chain seq x y z
N MET A 1 6.71 8.14 -8.40
CA MET A 1 6.04 7.27 -9.39
C MET A 1 4.52 7.42 -9.32
N ALA A 2 3.86 7.23 -8.20
CA ALA A 2 2.41 7.33 -8.04
C ALA A 2 1.79 8.64 -8.59
N GLN A 3 2.35 9.82 -8.26
CA GLN A 3 1.92 11.11 -8.80
C GLN A 3 1.97 11.19 -10.34
N ARG A 4 2.99 10.56 -10.96
CA ARG A 4 3.11 10.54 -12.42
C ARG A 4 2.04 9.66 -13.06
N LEU A 5 1.71 8.51 -12.44
CA LEU A 5 0.63 7.63 -12.89
C LEU A 5 -0.72 8.35 -12.77
N LYS A 6 -0.97 8.99 -11.62
CA LYS A 6 -2.17 9.79 -11.37
C LYS A 6 -2.33 10.93 -12.40
N ALA A 7 -1.26 11.66 -12.68
CA ALA A 7 -1.27 12.74 -13.67
C ALA A 7 -1.55 12.21 -15.09
N ALA A 8 -0.93 11.11 -15.48
CA ALA A 8 -1.17 10.48 -16.78
C ALA A 8 -2.60 9.99 -16.93
N TRP A 9 -3.16 9.37 -15.89
CA TRP A 9 -4.55 8.94 -15.87
C TRP A 9 -5.53 10.10 -16.01
N ARG A 10 -5.32 11.19 -15.25
CA ARG A 10 -6.14 12.42 -15.33
C ARG A 10 -6.06 13.09 -16.70
N ALA A 11 -4.97 12.91 -17.42
CA ALA A 11 -4.80 13.37 -18.81
C ALA A 11 -5.44 12.44 -19.85
N GLY A 12 -6.18 11.40 -19.43
CA GLY A 12 -6.83 10.42 -20.32
C GLY A 12 -5.88 9.38 -20.92
N GLY A 13 -4.66 9.27 -20.39
CA GLY A 13 -3.68 8.27 -20.83
C GLY A 13 -3.99 6.90 -20.26
N THR A 14 -4.04 5.89 -21.11
CA THR A 14 -4.13 4.47 -20.73
C THR A 14 -2.76 3.83 -20.85
N LEU A 15 -1.91 4.01 -19.85
CA LEU A 15 -0.61 3.35 -19.80
C LEU A 15 -0.79 1.89 -19.40
N ARG A 16 -0.25 0.97 -20.18
CA ARG A 16 -0.24 -0.48 -19.89
C ARG A 16 1.20 -1.02 -19.77
N PRO A 17 2.01 -0.49 -18.86
CA PRO A 17 3.41 -0.86 -18.74
C PRO A 17 3.64 -2.30 -18.27
N LEU A 18 2.63 -2.95 -17.71
CA LEU A 18 2.67 -4.36 -17.29
C LEU A 18 2.02 -5.32 -18.31
N SER A 19 1.85 -4.88 -19.57
CA SER A 19 1.36 -5.77 -20.63
C SER A 19 2.29 -6.97 -20.81
N GLY A 20 1.72 -8.18 -20.77
CA GLY A 20 2.47 -9.44 -20.84
C GLY A 20 2.99 -9.95 -19.49
N LYS A 21 2.83 -9.20 -18.41
CA LYS A 21 3.16 -9.60 -17.05
C LYS A 21 1.99 -10.34 -16.39
N ASN A 22 2.30 -11.28 -15.49
CA ASN A 22 1.34 -12.11 -14.78
C ASN A 22 1.51 -11.88 -13.27
N LEU A 23 0.41 -11.53 -12.57
CA LEU A 23 0.36 -11.37 -11.12
C LEU A 23 -0.52 -12.46 -10.52
N ALA A 24 0.00 -13.23 -9.57
CA ALA A 24 -0.79 -14.17 -8.78
C ALA A 24 -1.29 -13.49 -7.50
N LEU A 25 -2.58 -13.65 -7.22
CA LEU A 25 -3.19 -13.31 -5.93
C LEU A 25 -3.55 -14.63 -5.23
N LEU A 26 -2.78 -14.97 -4.20
CA LEU A 26 -3.04 -16.19 -3.43
C LEU A 26 -4.26 -15.99 -2.54
N ARG A 27 -5.13 -16.98 -2.50
CA ARG A 27 -6.39 -16.95 -1.73
C ARG A 27 -6.59 -18.27 -1.00
N THR A 28 -7.18 -18.21 0.19
CA THR A 28 -7.64 -19.38 0.95
C THR A 28 -9.05 -19.79 0.56
N GLU A 29 -9.86 -18.83 0.14
CA GLU A 29 -11.26 -19.01 -0.20
C GLU A 29 -11.51 -18.82 -1.72
N ALA A 30 -12.69 -19.21 -2.17
CA ALA A 30 -13.10 -18.94 -3.53
C ALA A 30 -13.18 -17.42 -3.78
N PRO A 31 -12.82 -16.95 -4.97
CA PRO A 31 -12.91 -15.53 -5.29
C PRO A 31 -14.37 -15.05 -5.15
N THR A 32 -14.52 -13.93 -4.44
CA THR A 32 -15.80 -13.21 -4.38
C THR A 32 -16.07 -12.51 -5.71
N THR A 33 -17.32 -12.14 -5.97
CA THR A 33 -17.71 -11.38 -7.18
C THR A 33 -17.14 -9.97 -7.21
N GLU A 34 -16.68 -9.47 -6.07
CA GLU A 34 -16.05 -8.14 -5.97
C GLU A 34 -14.58 -8.19 -6.41
N THR A 35 -14.28 -7.34 -7.36
CA THR A 35 -12.92 -7.17 -7.85
C THR A 35 -12.12 -6.37 -6.82
N SER A 36 -11.09 -6.98 -6.26
CA SER A 36 -10.25 -6.33 -5.26
C SER A 36 -9.50 -5.11 -5.82
N GLU A 37 -9.10 -4.20 -4.93
CA GLU A 37 -8.36 -2.98 -5.29
C GLU A 37 -7.02 -3.33 -5.98
N LEU A 38 -6.32 -4.34 -5.50
CA LEU A 38 -5.07 -4.82 -6.09
C LEU A 38 -5.28 -5.43 -7.48
N HIS A 39 -6.35 -6.22 -7.65
CA HIS A 39 -6.73 -6.75 -8.96
C HIS A 39 -6.96 -5.61 -9.95
N ARG A 40 -7.76 -4.61 -9.57
CA ARG A 40 -8.05 -3.45 -10.42
C ARG A 40 -6.78 -2.69 -10.77
N ALA A 41 -5.92 -2.40 -9.78
CA ALA A 41 -4.67 -1.68 -9.98
C ALA A 41 -3.74 -2.40 -10.98
N GLY A 42 -3.59 -3.71 -10.86
CA GLY A 42 -2.77 -4.50 -11.77
C GLY A 42 -3.36 -4.62 -13.18
N ALA A 43 -4.67 -4.86 -13.28
CA ALA A 43 -5.37 -4.99 -14.57
C ALA A 43 -5.34 -3.68 -15.39
N GLU A 44 -5.52 -2.53 -14.74
CA GLU A 44 -5.40 -1.21 -15.39
C GLU A 44 -3.99 -0.97 -15.95
N LEU A 45 -2.95 -1.42 -15.27
CA LEU A 45 -1.57 -1.39 -15.78
C LEU A 45 -1.31 -2.41 -16.90
N GLY A 46 -2.27 -3.27 -17.22
CA GLY A 46 -2.19 -4.26 -18.29
C GLY A 46 -1.68 -5.63 -17.87
N ALA A 47 -1.47 -5.89 -16.58
CA ALA A 47 -1.09 -7.22 -16.10
C ALA A 47 -2.26 -8.20 -16.20
N ARG A 48 -1.93 -9.48 -16.38
CA ARG A 48 -2.88 -10.59 -16.23
C ARG A 48 -2.93 -10.99 -14.78
N ILE A 49 -4.13 -10.96 -14.19
CA ILE A 49 -4.32 -11.29 -12.78
C ILE A 49 -4.93 -12.67 -12.66
N SER A 50 -4.30 -13.51 -11.84
CA SER A 50 -4.78 -14.86 -11.54
C SER A 50 -5.04 -15.01 -10.05
N HIS A 51 -6.24 -15.43 -9.69
CA HIS A 51 -6.54 -15.84 -8.30
C HIS A 51 -6.13 -17.31 -8.16
N VAL A 52 -5.12 -17.55 -7.32
CA VAL A 52 -4.55 -18.90 -7.12
C VAL A 52 -4.94 -19.40 -5.76
N ARG A 53 -5.60 -20.55 -5.74
CA ARG A 53 -5.95 -21.24 -4.51
C ARG A 53 -4.93 -22.33 -4.22
N LEU A 54 -4.34 -22.31 -3.05
CA LEU A 54 -3.27 -23.24 -2.68
C LEU A 54 -3.78 -24.61 -2.17
N GLY A 55 -5.10 -24.86 -2.21
CA GLY A 55 -5.69 -26.13 -1.74
C GLY A 55 -5.71 -26.22 -0.22
N ASP A 56 -5.15 -27.31 0.33
CA ASP A 56 -5.08 -27.53 1.77
C ASP A 56 -4.18 -26.49 2.45
N PRO A 57 -4.41 -26.20 3.74
CA PRO A 57 -3.54 -25.30 4.49
C PRO A 57 -2.08 -25.78 4.41
N LEU A 58 -1.23 -24.94 3.82
CA LEU A 58 0.22 -25.20 3.77
C LEU A 58 0.85 -24.70 5.06
N GLU A 59 1.71 -25.53 5.62
CA GLU A 59 2.55 -25.14 6.74
C GLU A 59 3.98 -24.86 6.28
N SER A 60 4.67 -24.00 7.05
CA SER A 60 6.09 -23.76 6.82
C SER A 60 6.86 -25.07 7.00
N GLY A 61 7.75 -25.38 6.05
CA GLY A 61 8.52 -26.64 6.03
C GLY A 61 7.83 -27.80 5.28
N ASP A 62 6.61 -27.63 4.75
CA ASP A 62 5.99 -28.64 3.90
C ASP A 62 6.84 -28.86 2.62
N PRO A 63 7.27 -30.08 2.29
CA PRO A 63 7.99 -30.37 1.06
C PRO A 63 7.26 -29.90 -0.21
N LYS A 64 5.92 -29.95 -0.23
CA LYS A 64 5.08 -29.48 -1.33
C LYS A 64 5.21 -27.97 -1.55
N LEU A 65 5.50 -27.21 -0.50
CA LEU A 65 5.62 -25.74 -0.60
C LEU A 65 6.76 -25.33 -1.52
N ARG A 66 7.85 -26.08 -1.51
CA ARG A 66 9.00 -25.80 -2.43
C ARG A 66 8.62 -25.96 -3.89
N ASP A 67 7.86 -26.99 -4.22
CA ASP A 67 7.40 -27.23 -5.59
C ASP A 67 6.44 -26.15 -6.03
N ILE A 68 5.54 -25.73 -5.13
CA ILE A 68 4.62 -24.59 -5.36
C ILE A 68 5.40 -23.29 -5.58
N CYS A 69 6.41 -23.01 -4.77
CA CYS A 69 7.25 -21.81 -4.96
C CYS A 69 7.92 -21.79 -6.33
N GLN A 70 8.48 -22.93 -6.77
CA GLN A 70 9.11 -23.04 -8.09
C GLN A 70 8.07 -22.87 -9.22
N MET A 71 6.88 -23.42 -9.05
CA MET A 71 5.79 -23.25 -10.01
C MET A 71 5.37 -21.78 -10.10
N LEU A 72 5.16 -21.12 -8.96
CA LEU A 72 4.82 -19.69 -8.92
C LEU A 72 5.89 -18.85 -9.64
N GLY A 73 7.17 -19.09 -9.35
CA GLY A 73 8.28 -18.37 -9.98
C GLY A 73 8.42 -18.59 -11.50
N ARG A 74 7.87 -19.69 -12.04
CA ARG A 74 7.88 -19.96 -13.49
C ARG A 74 6.68 -19.35 -14.22
N LEU A 75 5.55 -19.22 -13.55
CA LEU A 75 4.28 -18.82 -14.15
C LEU A 75 3.95 -17.34 -13.97
N TYR A 76 4.51 -16.71 -12.93
CA TYR A 76 4.15 -15.36 -12.54
C TYR A 76 5.37 -14.45 -12.45
N ASP A 77 5.16 -13.17 -12.64
CA ASP A 77 6.16 -12.10 -12.48
C ASP A 77 6.15 -11.50 -11.08
N ALA A 78 5.06 -11.65 -10.35
CA ALA A 78 4.92 -11.29 -8.94
C ALA A 78 3.79 -12.07 -8.27
N VAL A 79 3.82 -12.15 -6.94
CA VAL A 79 2.80 -12.82 -6.12
C VAL A 79 2.39 -11.93 -4.96
N ASP A 80 1.09 -11.83 -4.70
CA ASP A 80 0.57 -11.35 -3.42
C ASP A 80 0.06 -12.52 -2.59
N CYS A 81 0.62 -12.68 -1.38
CA CYS A 81 0.28 -13.79 -0.49
C CYS A 81 -1.06 -13.61 0.23
N GLY A 82 -1.66 -12.40 0.17
CA GLY A 82 -2.97 -12.16 0.79
C GLY A 82 -3.05 -12.64 2.25
N PRO A 83 -4.06 -13.44 2.58
CA PRO A 83 -4.31 -13.90 3.95
C PRO A 83 -3.47 -15.13 4.37
N ILE A 84 -2.40 -15.46 3.63
CA ILE A 84 -1.55 -16.61 3.94
C ILE A 84 -0.64 -16.27 5.11
N SER A 85 -0.32 -17.27 5.95
CA SER A 85 0.54 -17.07 7.11
C SER A 85 1.89 -16.47 6.73
N SER A 86 2.41 -15.58 7.55
CA SER A 86 3.70 -14.91 7.31
C SER A 86 4.85 -15.90 7.15
N ALA A 87 4.81 -17.05 7.84
CA ALA A 87 5.83 -18.08 7.72
C ALA A 87 5.86 -18.70 6.32
N VAL A 88 4.70 -19.02 5.75
CA VAL A 88 4.57 -19.54 4.37
C VAL A 88 4.93 -18.46 3.34
N ALA A 89 4.50 -17.23 3.55
CA ALA A 89 4.83 -16.12 2.67
C ALA A 89 6.35 -15.87 2.59
N LEU A 90 7.06 -15.95 3.72
CA LEU A 90 8.52 -15.87 3.76
C LEU A 90 9.22 -17.01 3.02
N GLU A 91 8.67 -18.22 3.04
CA GLU A 91 9.21 -19.34 2.24
C GLU A 91 8.99 -19.12 0.74
N ILE A 92 7.81 -18.63 0.36
CA ILE A 92 7.54 -18.25 -1.04
C ILE A 92 8.54 -17.18 -1.49
N GLU A 93 8.77 -16.14 -0.70
CA GLU A 93 9.75 -15.09 -0.99
C GLU A 93 11.16 -15.64 -1.19
N ARG A 94 11.59 -16.59 -0.35
CA ARG A 94 12.93 -17.19 -0.44
C ARG A 94 13.12 -18.11 -1.65
N HIS A 95 12.06 -18.77 -2.10
CA HIS A 95 12.17 -19.87 -3.06
C HIS A 95 11.52 -19.62 -4.42
N ALA A 96 10.60 -18.66 -4.55
CA ALA A 96 9.95 -18.38 -5.83
C ALA A 96 10.82 -17.57 -6.80
N GLY A 97 11.77 -16.79 -6.28
CA GLY A 97 12.66 -15.97 -7.10
C GLY A 97 11.96 -14.83 -7.84
N ILE A 98 10.77 -14.43 -7.43
CA ILE A 98 9.96 -13.31 -7.93
C ILE A 98 9.55 -12.39 -6.78
N PRO A 99 9.14 -11.14 -7.03
CA PRO A 99 8.59 -10.27 -5.98
C PRO A 99 7.42 -10.93 -5.28
N VAL A 100 7.45 -10.87 -3.95
CA VAL A 100 6.37 -11.37 -3.10
C VAL A 100 5.87 -10.24 -2.23
N TYR A 101 4.58 -10.01 -2.27
CA TYR A 101 3.90 -9.08 -1.38
C TYR A 101 3.20 -9.86 -0.27
N HIS A 102 3.14 -9.26 0.90
CA HIS A 102 2.59 -9.85 2.11
C HIS A 102 1.22 -9.25 2.46
N GLY A 103 0.26 -9.41 1.57
CA GLY A 103 -1.11 -8.96 1.79
C GLY A 103 -1.31 -7.47 1.58
N LEU A 104 -1.05 -6.97 0.37
CA LEU A 104 -1.25 -5.58 -0.01
C LEU A 104 -2.69 -5.06 0.21
N GLU A 105 -3.66 -5.94 0.34
CA GLU A 105 -5.06 -5.58 0.58
C GLU A 105 -5.40 -5.45 2.08
N SER A 106 -4.48 -5.81 2.98
CA SER A 106 -4.68 -5.65 4.42
C SER A 106 -4.78 -4.18 4.81
N ASP A 107 -5.72 -3.87 5.70
CA ASP A 107 -5.89 -2.52 6.26
C ASP A 107 -4.67 -2.05 7.06
N GLU A 108 -3.91 -2.98 7.60
CA GLU A 108 -2.70 -2.70 8.39
C GLU A 108 -1.43 -2.58 7.53
N HIS A 109 -1.51 -2.83 6.20
CA HIS A 109 -0.32 -2.83 5.38
C HIS A 109 0.30 -1.42 5.28
N PRO A 110 1.63 -1.27 5.47
CA PRO A 110 2.31 0.03 5.51
C PRO A 110 2.15 0.92 4.27
N PHE A 111 1.80 0.35 3.10
CA PHE A 111 1.58 1.16 1.90
C PHE A 111 0.43 2.18 2.05
N ARG A 112 -0.54 1.91 2.93
CA ARG A 112 -1.64 2.85 3.22
C ARG A 112 -1.09 4.17 3.79
N ILE A 113 -0.06 4.07 4.62
CA ILE A 113 0.64 5.24 5.15
C ILE A 113 1.30 6.04 4.04
N LEU A 114 1.89 5.38 3.04
CA LEU A 114 2.46 6.07 1.88
C LEU A 114 1.39 6.80 1.07
N ALA A 115 0.19 6.23 0.96
CA ALA A 115 -0.93 6.88 0.31
C ALA A 115 -1.44 8.09 1.10
N ASP A 116 -1.56 7.98 2.42
CA ASP A 116 -1.92 9.08 3.31
C ASP A 116 -0.89 10.22 3.22
N LEU A 117 0.40 9.91 3.26
CA LEU A 117 1.48 10.88 3.08
C LEU A 117 1.54 11.48 1.67
N LEU A 118 1.12 10.72 0.66
CA LEU A 118 0.96 11.25 -0.69
C LEU A 118 -0.13 12.34 -0.74
N CYS A 119 -1.29 12.12 -0.08
CA CYS A 119 -2.35 13.14 0.03
C CYS A 119 -1.82 14.42 0.68
N ILE A 120 -1.08 14.28 1.79
CA ILE A 120 -0.46 15.43 2.47
C ILE A 120 0.52 16.13 1.53
N SER A 121 1.38 15.37 0.84
CA SER A 121 2.41 15.92 -0.04
C SER A 121 1.82 16.69 -1.24
N GLU A 122 0.68 16.25 -1.77
CA GLU A 122 -0.03 16.93 -2.86
C GLU A 122 -0.61 18.28 -2.43
N ARG A 123 -0.78 18.49 -1.13
CA ARG A 123 -1.22 19.75 -0.53
C ARG A 123 -0.05 20.65 -0.07
N CYS A 124 1.19 20.27 -0.38
CA CYS A 124 2.41 21.01 -0.08
C CYS A 124 2.99 21.67 -1.34
N PRO A 125 2.53 22.85 -1.77
CA PRO A 125 2.91 23.44 -3.08
C PRO A 125 4.40 23.78 -3.19
N ARG A 126 5.10 23.93 -2.05
CA ARG A 126 6.53 24.23 -1.97
C ARG A 126 7.39 23.01 -1.62
N GLY A 127 6.82 21.81 -1.72
CA GLY A 127 7.46 20.55 -1.28
C GLY A 127 7.17 20.24 0.18
N VAL A 128 7.51 19.00 0.59
CA VAL A 128 7.14 18.47 1.92
C VAL A 128 8.07 18.94 3.04
N ALA A 129 9.32 19.24 2.74
CA ALA A 129 10.33 19.58 3.74
C ALA A 129 9.94 20.81 4.56
N GLY A 130 9.95 20.67 5.89
CA GLY A 130 9.64 21.75 6.82
C GLY A 130 8.14 22.00 7.04
N ASN A 131 7.23 21.30 6.35
CA ASN A 131 5.83 21.36 6.72
C ASN A 131 5.58 20.61 8.03
N ALA A 132 4.83 21.26 8.94
CA ALA A 132 4.52 20.69 10.24
C ALA A 132 3.31 19.75 10.15
N ILE A 133 3.41 18.62 10.84
CA ILE A 133 2.28 17.71 11.09
C ILE A 133 2.06 17.64 12.59
N SER A 134 0.89 18.04 13.04
CA SER A 134 0.39 17.82 14.40
C SER A 134 -0.23 16.44 14.49
N PHE A 135 0.38 15.53 15.23
CA PHE A 135 -0.08 14.17 15.42
C PHE A 135 -0.78 14.03 16.78
N LEU A 136 -2.07 13.74 16.77
CA LEU A 136 -2.89 13.47 17.94
C LEU A 136 -3.10 11.95 18.05
N GLY A 137 -3.01 11.42 19.26
CA GLY A 137 -3.16 9.99 19.54
C GLY A 137 -1.86 9.32 19.93
N ASN A 138 -1.85 7.99 19.95
CA ASN A 138 -0.68 7.22 20.40
C ASN A 138 0.27 6.90 19.24
N PRO A 139 1.46 7.52 19.14
CA PRO A 139 2.42 7.25 18.08
C PRO A 139 3.15 5.91 18.22
N ARG A 140 2.93 5.16 19.33
CA ARG A 140 3.55 3.85 19.59
C ARG A 140 2.72 2.67 19.14
N THR A 141 1.55 2.89 18.53
CA THR A 141 0.83 1.82 17.81
C THR A 141 1.64 1.40 16.58
N PRO A 142 1.53 0.16 16.09
CA PRO A 142 2.25 -0.27 14.88
C PRO A 142 2.06 0.71 13.70
N ARG A 143 0.84 1.08 13.42
CA ARG A 143 0.52 2.07 12.38
C ARG A 143 1.10 3.45 12.68
N GLY A 144 1.05 3.89 13.96
CA GLY A 144 1.62 5.17 14.40
C GLY A 144 3.14 5.22 14.22
N GLU A 145 3.85 4.16 14.61
CA GLU A 145 5.31 4.07 14.42
C GLU A 145 5.71 4.13 12.96
N ASP A 146 5.01 3.41 12.10
CA ASP A 146 5.29 3.39 10.66
C ASP A 146 4.99 4.75 10.02
N PHE A 147 3.89 5.40 10.42
CA PHE A 147 3.60 6.76 9.98
C PHE A 147 4.70 7.75 10.38
N VAL A 148 5.11 7.72 11.65
CA VAL A 148 6.18 8.58 12.17
C VAL A 148 7.49 8.37 11.42
N LYS A 149 7.87 7.12 11.17
CA LYS A 149 9.09 6.78 10.42
C LYS A 149 9.02 7.32 8.99
N ALA A 150 7.91 7.04 8.28
CA ALA A 150 7.73 7.45 6.90
C ALA A 150 7.66 8.98 6.74
N ALA A 151 6.92 9.67 7.61
CA ALA A 151 6.82 11.13 7.59
C ALA A 151 8.18 11.81 7.83
N ARG A 152 8.98 11.30 8.77
CA ARG A 152 10.34 11.79 9.03
C ARG A 152 11.27 11.57 7.84
N LEU A 153 11.20 10.40 7.20
CA LEU A 153 11.99 10.10 6.01
C LEU A 153 11.67 11.05 4.84
N LEU A 154 10.43 11.51 4.75
CA LEU A 154 10.01 12.50 3.76
C LEU A 154 10.36 13.95 4.15
N GLY A 155 10.83 14.18 5.37
CA GLY A 155 11.27 15.51 5.84
C GLY A 155 10.16 16.36 6.46
N PHE A 156 9.05 15.78 6.90
CA PHE A 156 8.04 16.48 7.68
C PHE A 156 8.52 16.78 9.10
N ASP A 157 8.11 17.94 9.65
CA ASP A 157 8.28 18.31 11.06
C ASP A 157 7.10 17.75 11.87
N LEU A 158 7.35 16.67 12.65
CA LEU A 158 6.31 16.01 13.43
C LEU A 158 6.23 16.59 14.85
N ARG A 159 5.03 17.02 15.23
CA ARG A 159 4.69 17.53 16.56
C ARG A 159 3.65 16.61 17.19
N PHE A 160 3.98 16.02 18.33
CA PHE A 160 3.04 15.20 19.08
C PHE A 160 2.26 16.09 20.05
N VAL A 161 0.93 16.07 19.93
CA VAL A 161 0.04 16.95 20.70
C VAL A 161 -0.93 16.11 21.51
N GLU A 162 -1.04 16.42 22.79
CA GLU A 162 -2.11 15.88 23.63
C GLU A 162 -3.43 16.56 23.26
N PHE A 163 -4.51 15.77 23.12
CA PHE A 163 -5.82 16.29 22.73
C PHE A 163 -6.31 17.46 23.60
N ALA A 164 -6.05 17.42 24.89
CA ALA A 164 -6.41 18.48 25.84
C ALA A 164 -5.65 19.82 25.63
N ARG A 165 -4.57 19.81 24.85
CA ARG A 165 -3.74 20.98 24.54
C ARG A 165 -3.77 21.37 23.07
N TYR A 166 -4.59 20.67 22.28
CA TYR A 166 -4.70 20.96 20.87
C TYR A 166 -5.43 22.28 20.67
N ALA A 167 -4.72 23.29 20.21
CA ALA A 167 -5.30 24.46 19.58
C ALA A 167 -5.10 24.30 18.07
N ALA A 168 -6.15 24.33 17.31
CA ALA A 168 -6.06 24.24 15.85
C ALA A 168 -5.05 25.27 15.34
N ASN A 169 -4.04 24.78 14.62
CA ASN A 169 -3.04 25.64 13.98
C ASN A 169 -3.32 25.62 12.49
N ASP A 170 -3.85 26.71 11.97
CA ASP A 170 -4.26 26.85 10.56
C ASP A 170 -3.11 26.67 9.55
N GLU A 171 -1.86 26.61 10.02
CA GLU A 171 -0.68 26.44 9.16
C GLU A 171 -0.10 25.02 9.15
N ALA A 172 -0.59 24.11 10.01
CA ALA A 172 -0.08 22.75 10.14
C ALA A 172 -1.10 21.73 9.64
N PHE A 173 -0.59 20.62 9.08
CA PHE A 173 -1.42 19.44 8.88
C PHE A 173 -1.76 18.81 10.23
N THR A 174 -2.96 18.30 10.38
CA THR A 174 -3.39 17.60 11.58
C THR A 174 -3.76 16.16 11.24
N ILE A 175 -3.21 15.23 12.01
CA ILE A 175 -3.56 13.81 11.95
C ILE A 175 -4.17 13.45 13.28
N ASP A 176 -5.47 13.18 13.29
CA ASP A 176 -6.15 12.64 14.46
C ASP A 176 -6.17 11.11 14.37
N ALA A 177 -5.32 10.48 15.15
CA ALA A 177 -5.17 9.04 15.33
C ALA A 177 -5.66 8.59 16.72
N SER A 178 -6.57 9.34 17.33
CA SER A 178 -7.16 9.00 18.64
C SER A 178 -8.06 7.77 18.54
N ASP A 179 -8.73 7.58 17.42
CA ASP A 179 -9.36 6.32 17.04
C ASP A 179 -8.35 5.47 16.24
N ALA A 180 -8.05 4.28 16.75
CA ALA A 180 -7.05 3.40 16.13
C ALA A 180 -7.46 2.93 14.72
N GLU A 181 -8.75 2.78 14.47
CA GLU A 181 -9.30 2.29 13.20
C GLU A 181 -9.56 3.43 12.21
N HIS A 182 -9.98 4.59 12.70
CA HIS A 182 -10.44 5.71 11.88
C HIS A 182 -9.60 6.96 12.09
N TRP A 183 -8.52 7.09 11.32
CA TRP A 183 -7.71 8.29 11.35
C TRP A 183 -8.31 9.40 10.48
N ALA A 184 -8.44 10.59 11.07
CA ALA A 184 -8.81 11.79 10.34
C ALA A 184 -7.57 12.60 9.93
N PHE A 185 -7.62 13.20 8.75
CA PHE A 185 -6.53 13.97 8.17
C PHE A 185 -7.05 15.34 7.77
N GLU A 186 -6.42 16.38 8.26
CA GLU A 186 -6.78 17.77 7.98
C GLU A 186 -5.56 18.53 7.47
N ALA A 187 -5.73 19.21 6.36
CA ALA A 187 -4.73 20.11 5.81
C ALA A 187 -5.12 21.56 6.13
N PRO A 188 -4.19 22.52 6.04
CA PRO A 188 -4.52 23.96 6.15
C PRO A 188 -5.61 24.42 5.19
N SER A 189 -5.80 23.71 4.11
CA SER A 189 -6.84 23.99 3.08
C SER A 189 -8.18 23.28 3.33
N GLY A 190 -8.31 22.52 4.42
CA GLY A 190 -9.48 21.73 4.79
C GLY A 190 -9.23 20.23 4.87
N PRO A 191 -10.26 19.43 5.20
CA PRO A 191 -10.12 17.99 5.41
C PRO A 191 -9.62 17.27 4.15
N ILE A 192 -8.89 16.18 4.38
CA ILE A 192 -8.49 15.21 3.34
C ILE A 192 -9.53 14.10 3.35
N GLU A 193 -10.36 14.11 2.33
CA GLU A 193 -11.50 13.20 2.23
C GLU A 193 -11.06 11.75 1.97
N GLU A 194 -11.85 10.78 2.44
CA GLU A 194 -11.57 9.37 2.22
C GLU A 194 -11.51 8.99 0.74
N ALA A 195 -12.30 9.64 -0.10
CA ALA A 195 -12.27 9.44 -1.56
C ALA A 195 -10.90 9.80 -2.16
N GLU A 196 -10.27 10.89 -1.70
CA GLU A 196 -8.92 11.30 -2.12
C GLU A 196 -7.87 10.29 -1.64
N ARG A 197 -8.00 9.80 -0.42
CA ARG A 197 -7.13 8.79 0.15
C ARG A 197 -7.25 7.46 -0.60
N CYS A 198 -8.46 7.03 -0.95
CA CYS A 198 -8.71 5.86 -1.79
C CYS A 198 -8.09 6.00 -3.17
N GLU A 199 -8.26 7.16 -3.83
CA GLU A 199 -7.61 7.42 -5.12
C GLU A 199 -6.09 7.30 -5.00
N ASN A 200 -5.47 7.87 -3.98
CA ASN A 200 -4.03 7.81 -3.78
C ASN A 200 -3.55 6.41 -3.40
N ARG A 201 -4.33 5.62 -2.64
CA ARG A 201 -4.04 4.19 -2.39
C ARG A 201 -3.93 3.41 -3.70
N HIS A 202 -4.87 3.62 -4.59
CA HIS A 202 -4.86 2.98 -5.91
C HIS A 202 -3.57 3.29 -6.69
N PHE A 203 -3.16 4.55 -6.78
CA PHE A 203 -1.94 4.92 -7.51
C PHE A 203 -0.65 4.49 -6.79
N VAL A 204 -0.65 4.39 -5.47
CA VAL A 204 0.49 3.82 -4.72
C VAL A 204 0.61 2.32 -5.01
N LEU A 205 -0.49 1.57 -5.00
CA LEU A 205 -0.50 0.15 -5.41
C LEU A 205 0.04 -0.02 -6.84
N GLN A 206 -0.45 0.77 -7.78
CA GLN A 206 0.06 0.75 -9.15
C GLN A 206 1.57 1.04 -9.22
N ALA A 207 2.05 2.02 -8.45
CA ALA A 207 3.48 2.35 -8.41
C ALA A 207 4.32 1.22 -7.84
N MET A 208 3.85 0.53 -6.79
CA MET A 208 4.53 -0.62 -6.19
C MET A 208 4.60 -1.80 -7.16
N LEU A 209 3.49 -2.12 -7.82
CA LEU A 209 3.45 -3.19 -8.82
C LEU A 209 4.41 -2.89 -9.98
N LEU A 210 4.38 -1.66 -10.48
CA LEU A 210 5.24 -1.25 -11.59
C LEU A 210 6.72 -1.33 -11.21
N ASP A 211 7.10 -0.80 -10.05
CA ASP A 211 8.50 -0.83 -9.59
C ASP A 211 9.02 -2.26 -9.46
N ALA A 212 8.29 -3.14 -8.81
CA ALA A 212 8.73 -4.49 -8.56
C ALA A 212 8.72 -5.40 -9.81
N MET A 213 7.82 -5.17 -10.77
CA MET A 213 7.67 -6.03 -11.95
C MET A 213 8.46 -5.54 -13.17
N THR A 214 9.02 -4.31 -13.15
CA THR A 214 9.79 -3.76 -14.28
C THR A 214 11.27 -3.55 -13.99
N ASN A 215 11.69 -3.39 -12.73
CA ASN A 215 13.07 -3.08 -12.34
C ASN A 215 13.90 -4.34 -12.03
N ARG A 216 13.77 -5.37 -12.87
CA ARG A 216 14.55 -6.61 -12.81
C ARG A 216 15.48 -6.76 -13.99
#